data_3d8c86159e5abcb194403583e7a413d6
#
_entry.id   3d8c86159e5abcb194403583e7a413d6
#
_cell.length_a   1.000
_cell.length_b   1.000
_cell.length_c   1.000
_cell.angle_alpha   90.00
_cell.angle_beta   90.00
_cell.angle_gamma   90.00
#
_symmetry.space_group_name_H-M   'P 1'
#
loop_
_entity.id
_entity.type
_entity.pdbx_description
1 polymer ?
#
loop_
_entity_poly.entity_id
_entity_poly.type
_entity_poly.pdbx_seq_one_letter_code
_entity_poly.pdbx_strand_id
1 'polypeptide(L)'
;MRRWFIALTAALSALTAAAQEYGVVDISVCNLRATPDYDAEMVSQALLGTPVHILQITDKNNWPQVQTPDTYTGWVHKDAITLLSFEEYHAWNAAPKIVVTALTGVVYAEPSPRSATVSDVVAGDRLKDLGRKGRFHRVGFPDGRVGYLDKKLGQPEAVWRASLDQSVDAILASALTMNGFPYLWAGMSPKGMDCSGFVRTVLFMHDIIIPRDAGPQSRTGERIFGTEDLRPGDLVFFGRKDAAGPKVSHVGFYLGDGKFIHSLGLVKIGSFRPEDPEYDAYNTGRYLFASRVLPFIDKQEGLNTTMTNPYYSE
;
A
#
# COMPACT_ATOMS: atom_id res chain seq x y z
N MET A 1 -11.92 -65.02 -43.27
CA MET A 1 -11.15 -63.74 -43.27
C MET A 1 -11.86 -62.73 -42.33
N ARG A 2 -11.41 -62.66 -41.06
CA ARG A 2 -11.95 -61.70 -40.08
C ARG A 2 -11.03 -60.47 -40.03
N ARG A 3 -11.54 -59.31 -40.44
CA ARG A 3 -10.83 -58.01 -40.34
C ARG A 3 -11.05 -57.44 -38.91
N TRP A 4 -9.99 -57.27 -38.17
CA TRP A 4 -9.96 -56.57 -36.92
C TRP A 4 -9.79 -55.06 -37.18
N PHE A 5 -10.76 -54.24 -36.78
CA PHE A 5 -10.63 -52.79 -36.75
C PHE A 5 -10.06 -52.42 -35.37
N ILE A 6 -8.85 -51.88 -35.36
CA ILE A 6 -8.27 -51.26 -34.17
C ILE A 6 -8.75 -49.81 -34.16
N ALA A 7 -9.63 -49.48 -33.22
CA ALA A 7 -10.03 -48.10 -32.95
C ALA A 7 -8.95 -47.43 -32.08
N LEU A 8 -8.24 -46.48 -32.64
CA LEU A 8 -7.30 -45.61 -31.94
C LEU A 8 -8.07 -44.49 -31.26
N THR A 9 -8.33 -44.61 -29.96
CA THR A 9 -8.88 -43.50 -29.17
C THR A 9 -7.74 -42.53 -28.82
N ALA A 10 -7.71 -41.39 -29.51
CA ALA A 10 -6.85 -40.28 -29.14
C ALA A 10 -7.45 -39.58 -27.88
N ALA A 11 -6.81 -39.77 -26.75
CA ALA A 11 -7.12 -38.98 -25.55
C ALA A 11 -6.61 -37.55 -25.77
N LEU A 12 -7.53 -36.63 -26.00
CA LEU A 12 -7.25 -35.20 -25.98
C LEU A 12 -7.12 -34.80 -24.49
N SER A 13 -5.89 -34.67 -24.01
CA SER A 13 -5.60 -34.00 -22.74
C SER A 13 -5.88 -32.50 -22.92
N ALA A 14 -7.04 -32.03 -22.50
CA ALA A 14 -7.27 -30.62 -22.33
C ALA A 14 -6.38 -30.16 -21.19
N LEU A 15 -5.25 -29.51 -21.52
CA LEU A 15 -4.56 -28.65 -20.55
C LEU A 15 -5.55 -27.50 -20.26
N THR A 16 -6.25 -27.60 -19.15
CA THR A 16 -6.87 -26.43 -18.54
C THR A 16 -5.72 -25.52 -18.13
N ALA A 17 -5.52 -24.41 -18.85
CA ALA A 17 -4.68 -23.34 -18.35
C ALA A 17 -5.22 -23.01 -16.96
N ALA A 18 -4.42 -23.24 -15.90
CA ALA A 18 -4.74 -22.80 -14.56
C ALA A 18 -5.01 -21.29 -14.65
N ALA A 19 -6.19 -20.87 -14.23
CA ALA A 19 -6.49 -19.45 -14.15
C ALA A 19 -5.39 -18.81 -13.31
N GLN A 20 -4.77 -17.75 -13.81
CA GLN A 20 -3.77 -17.01 -13.04
C GLN A 20 -4.50 -16.29 -11.90
N GLU A 21 -4.35 -16.80 -10.69
CA GLU A 21 -5.02 -16.30 -9.49
C GLU A 21 -4.15 -15.31 -8.72
N TYR A 22 -2.91 -15.10 -9.15
CA TYR A 22 -1.88 -14.32 -8.45
C TYR A 22 -1.23 -13.31 -9.37
N GLY A 23 -0.76 -12.22 -8.76
CA GLY A 23 0.00 -11.20 -9.46
C GLY A 23 0.85 -10.37 -8.50
N VAL A 24 1.76 -9.59 -9.10
CA VAL A 24 2.59 -8.63 -8.38
C VAL A 24 2.62 -7.32 -9.16
N VAL A 25 2.44 -6.21 -8.45
CA VAL A 25 2.51 -4.86 -9.03
C VAL A 25 3.93 -4.59 -9.54
N ASP A 26 4.07 -4.13 -10.80
CA ASP A 26 5.38 -3.95 -11.45
C ASP A 26 5.72 -2.48 -11.83
N ILE A 27 4.89 -1.53 -11.43
CA ILE A 27 5.15 -0.09 -11.52
C ILE A 27 5.14 0.56 -10.13
N SER A 28 5.85 1.69 -9.98
CA SER A 28 6.05 2.33 -8.66
C SER A 28 4.75 2.60 -7.91
N VAL A 29 3.73 3.06 -8.61
CA VAL A 29 2.39 3.29 -8.04
C VAL A 29 1.35 2.85 -9.06
N CYS A 30 0.64 1.78 -8.77
CA CYS A 30 -0.45 1.25 -9.58
C CYS A 30 -1.79 1.81 -9.10
N ASN A 31 -2.55 2.42 -9.99
CA ASN A 31 -3.90 2.92 -9.70
C ASN A 31 -4.93 1.79 -9.79
N LEU A 32 -5.71 1.62 -8.72
CA LEU A 32 -6.89 0.77 -8.70
C LEU A 32 -8.12 1.61 -9.05
N ARG A 33 -8.95 1.12 -9.96
CA ARG A 33 -10.14 1.82 -10.45
C ARG A 33 -11.44 1.08 -10.10
N ALA A 34 -12.53 1.84 -10.02
CA ALA A 34 -13.86 1.29 -9.69
C ALA A 34 -14.38 0.34 -10.78
N THR A 35 -14.06 0.61 -12.04
CA THR A 35 -14.41 -0.22 -13.21
C THR A 35 -13.20 -0.38 -14.13
N PRO A 36 -13.18 -1.38 -15.05
CA PRO A 36 -12.04 -1.64 -15.94
C PRO A 36 -11.97 -0.63 -17.10
N ASP A 37 -11.76 0.64 -16.76
CA ASP A 37 -11.71 1.76 -17.68
C ASP A 37 -10.74 2.83 -17.17
N TYR A 38 -10.02 3.52 -18.09
CA TYR A 38 -9.12 4.61 -17.77
C TYR A 38 -9.82 5.85 -17.21
N ASP A 39 -11.07 6.09 -17.62
CA ASP A 39 -11.88 7.23 -17.17
C ASP A 39 -12.64 6.94 -15.86
N ALA A 40 -12.60 5.69 -15.39
CA ALA A 40 -13.23 5.31 -14.12
C ALA A 40 -12.56 5.99 -12.93
N GLU A 41 -13.34 6.21 -11.88
CA GLU A 41 -12.84 6.74 -10.60
C GLU A 41 -11.68 5.91 -10.07
N MET A 42 -10.59 6.57 -9.67
CA MET A 42 -9.53 5.94 -8.88
C MET A 42 -10.06 5.70 -7.46
N VAL A 43 -9.95 4.48 -6.97
CA VAL A 43 -10.47 4.08 -5.65
C VAL A 43 -9.38 3.71 -4.65
N SER A 44 -8.20 3.34 -5.14
CA SER A 44 -7.02 3.01 -4.32
C SER A 44 -5.75 3.04 -5.15
N GLN A 45 -4.62 2.76 -4.52
CA GLN A 45 -3.34 2.50 -5.17
C GLN A 45 -2.68 1.26 -4.55
N ALA A 46 -1.73 0.66 -5.28
CA ALA A 46 -0.82 -0.37 -4.79
C ALA A 46 0.61 -0.03 -5.23
N LEU A 47 1.59 -0.38 -4.41
CA LEU A 47 3.00 -0.07 -4.62
C LEU A 47 3.72 -1.19 -5.35
N LEU A 48 4.81 -0.87 -6.04
CA LEU A 48 5.69 -1.84 -6.71
C LEU A 48 6.09 -2.98 -5.77
N GLY A 49 5.97 -4.20 -6.27
CA GLY A 49 6.29 -5.40 -5.52
C GLY A 49 5.20 -5.88 -4.56
N THR A 50 4.05 -5.18 -4.50
CA THR A 50 2.88 -5.63 -3.73
C THR A 50 2.30 -6.90 -4.34
N PRO A 51 2.26 -8.02 -3.60
CA PRO A 51 1.55 -9.23 -4.02
C PRO A 51 0.04 -9.00 -3.96
N VAL A 52 -0.69 -9.53 -4.93
CA VAL A 52 -2.15 -9.40 -5.03
C VAL A 52 -2.80 -10.70 -5.50
N HIS A 53 -4.05 -10.92 -5.11
CA HIS A 53 -4.88 -11.98 -5.68
C HIS A 53 -5.67 -11.44 -6.87
N ILE A 54 -5.77 -12.23 -7.94
CA ILE A 54 -6.56 -11.92 -9.12
C ILE A 54 -7.96 -12.53 -8.94
N LEU A 55 -8.97 -11.68 -8.86
CA LEU A 55 -10.36 -12.11 -8.67
C LEU A 55 -11.02 -12.48 -10.00
N GLN A 56 -10.72 -11.73 -11.04
CA GLN A 56 -11.17 -11.96 -12.41
C GLN A 56 -10.38 -11.10 -13.41
N ILE A 57 -10.47 -11.43 -14.69
CA ILE A 57 -9.88 -10.67 -15.80
C ILE A 57 -10.97 -10.43 -16.84
N THR A 58 -11.06 -9.19 -17.37
CA THR A 58 -12.06 -8.87 -18.40
C THR A 58 -11.66 -9.46 -19.76
N ASP A 59 -12.63 -10.01 -20.50
CA ASP A 59 -12.39 -10.60 -21.85
C ASP A 59 -11.96 -9.57 -22.88
N LYS A 60 -12.48 -8.34 -22.79
CA LYS A 60 -12.32 -7.34 -23.84
C LYS A 60 -10.98 -6.61 -23.80
N ASN A 61 -10.47 -6.25 -22.61
CA ASN A 61 -9.33 -5.35 -22.44
C ASN A 61 -8.24 -5.93 -21.54
N ASN A 62 -8.41 -7.18 -21.08
CA ASN A 62 -7.51 -7.87 -20.14
C ASN A 62 -7.20 -7.05 -18.88
N TRP A 63 -8.20 -6.36 -18.32
CA TRP A 63 -8.07 -5.68 -17.04
C TRP A 63 -8.26 -6.70 -15.91
N PRO A 64 -7.25 -6.94 -15.07
CA PRO A 64 -7.44 -7.72 -13.86
C PRO A 64 -8.20 -6.91 -12.80
N GLN A 65 -9.14 -7.57 -12.11
CA GLN A 65 -9.62 -7.12 -10.81
C GLN A 65 -8.76 -7.77 -9.74
N VAL A 66 -8.16 -6.97 -8.89
CA VAL A 66 -7.22 -7.44 -7.88
C VAL A 66 -7.77 -7.21 -6.48
N GLN A 67 -7.31 -8.03 -5.53
CA GLN A 67 -7.43 -7.78 -4.10
C GLN A 67 -6.02 -7.56 -3.52
N THR A 68 -5.84 -6.44 -2.83
CA THR A 68 -4.59 -6.03 -2.18
C THR A 68 -4.48 -6.58 -0.73
N PRO A 69 -3.30 -6.56 -0.10
CA PRO A 69 -3.08 -7.11 1.25
C PRO A 69 -3.95 -6.50 2.37
N ASP A 70 -4.51 -5.32 2.18
CA ASP A 70 -5.49 -4.68 3.05
C ASP A 70 -6.94 -5.06 2.70
N THR A 71 -7.10 -6.11 1.90
CA THR A 71 -8.38 -6.66 1.40
C THR A 71 -9.18 -5.73 0.48
N TYR A 72 -8.60 -4.61 0.04
CA TYR A 72 -9.25 -3.69 -0.90
C TYR A 72 -9.29 -4.30 -2.30
N THR A 73 -10.36 -4.03 -3.04
CA THR A 73 -10.53 -4.54 -4.40
C THR A 73 -10.65 -3.40 -5.41
N GLY A 74 -10.11 -3.62 -6.59
CA GLY A 74 -10.22 -2.65 -7.69
C GLY A 74 -9.66 -3.22 -8.99
N TRP A 75 -9.93 -2.51 -10.09
CA TRP A 75 -9.45 -2.88 -11.41
C TRP A 75 -8.12 -2.18 -11.69
N VAL A 76 -7.15 -2.92 -12.23
CA VAL A 76 -5.85 -2.40 -12.61
C VAL A 76 -5.62 -2.56 -14.11
N HIS A 77 -4.80 -1.67 -14.70
CA HIS A 77 -4.38 -1.88 -16.07
C HIS A 77 -3.41 -3.05 -16.17
N LYS A 78 -3.57 -3.88 -17.22
CA LYS A 78 -2.75 -5.10 -17.41
C LYS A 78 -1.24 -4.85 -17.42
N ASP A 79 -0.81 -3.66 -17.90
CA ASP A 79 0.62 -3.30 -18.00
C ASP A 79 1.19 -2.77 -16.67
N ALA A 80 0.40 -2.77 -15.59
CA ALA A 80 0.83 -2.36 -14.25
C ALA A 80 1.05 -3.54 -13.29
N ILE A 81 0.83 -4.77 -13.79
CA ILE A 81 0.87 -5.98 -12.98
C ILE A 81 1.41 -7.16 -13.79
N THR A 82 2.29 -7.93 -13.19
CA THR A 82 2.74 -9.21 -13.72
C THR A 82 1.88 -10.32 -13.12
N LEU A 83 1.15 -11.03 -14.00
CA LEU A 83 0.38 -12.22 -13.62
C LEU A 83 1.32 -13.39 -13.40
N LEU A 84 1.12 -14.15 -12.32
CA LEU A 84 2.01 -15.23 -11.89
C LEU A 84 1.23 -16.51 -11.65
N SER A 85 1.89 -17.65 -11.88
CA SER A 85 1.46 -18.94 -11.32
C SER A 85 1.64 -18.95 -9.81
N PHE A 86 1.06 -19.92 -9.14
CA PHE A 86 1.23 -20.12 -7.70
C PHE A 86 2.71 -20.26 -7.30
N GLU A 87 3.47 -21.06 -8.05
CA GLU A 87 4.90 -21.28 -7.80
C GLU A 87 5.73 -20.01 -7.99
N GLU A 88 5.42 -19.20 -9.00
CA GLU A 88 6.11 -17.93 -9.27
C GLU A 88 5.77 -16.89 -8.19
N TYR A 89 4.53 -16.87 -7.71
CA TYR A 89 4.08 -16.01 -6.62
C TYR A 89 4.83 -16.33 -5.32
N HIS A 90 4.90 -17.62 -4.95
CA HIS A 90 5.69 -18.07 -3.80
C HIS A 90 7.18 -17.75 -3.98
N ALA A 91 7.73 -17.99 -5.18
CA ALA A 91 9.13 -17.66 -5.47
C ALA A 91 9.38 -16.13 -5.42
N TRP A 92 8.37 -15.31 -5.77
CA TRP A 92 8.46 -13.87 -5.58
C TRP A 92 8.48 -13.53 -4.09
N ASN A 93 7.54 -14.03 -3.30
CA ASN A 93 7.43 -13.72 -1.87
C ASN A 93 8.67 -14.19 -1.09
N ALA A 94 9.18 -15.39 -1.36
CA ALA A 94 10.35 -15.96 -0.70
C ALA A 94 11.69 -15.31 -1.09
N ALA A 95 11.76 -14.62 -2.23
CA ALA A 95 13.01 -14.01 -2.69
C ALA A 95 13.42 -12.84 -1.77
N PRO A 96 14.72 -12.67 -1.47
CA PRO A 96 15.20 -11.49 -0.76
C PRO A 96 14.79 -10.19 -1.49
N LYS A 97 14.43 -9.16 -0.72
CA LYS A 97 13.97 -7.87 -1.26
C LYS A 97 14.87 -6.73 -0.83
N ILE A 98 14.90 -5.71 -1.66
CA ILE A 98 15.26 -4.34 -1.28
C ILE A 98 13.95 -3.57 -1.05
N VAL A 99 13.78 -3.01 0.13
CA VAL A 99 12.69 -2.09 0.48
C VAL A 99 13.16 -0.67 0.24
N VAL A 100 12.39 0.09 -0.53
CA VAL A 100 12.63 1.52 -0.73
C VAL A 100 12.20 2.28 0.52
N THR A 101 13.13 3.00 1.13
CA THR A 101 12.89 3.78 2.37
C THR A 101 12.88 5.28 2.12
N ALA A 102 13.46 5.75 1.00
CA ALA A 102 13.34 7.13 0.59
C ALA A 102 11.94 7.43 0.05
N LEU A 103 11.43 8.64 0.32
CA LEU A 103 10.09 9.05 -0.15
C LEU A 103 9.93 8.90 -1.66
N THR A 104 10.96 9.24 -2.43
CA THR A 104 11.01 9.07 -3.89
C THR A 104 12.41 8.73 -4.35
N GLY A 105 12.53 8.06 -5.49
CA GLY A 105 13.81 7.71 -6.08
C GLY A 105 13.70 7.24 -7.52
N VAL A 106 14.84 6.80 -8.07
CA VAL A 106 14.96 6.31 -9.44
C VAL A 106 15.80 5.04 -9.48
N VAL A 107 15.37 4.07 -10.27
CA VAL A 107 16.13 2.87 -10.66
C VAL A 107 16.72 3.13 -12.04
N TYR A 108 18.04 2.95 -12.17
CA TYR A 108 18.81 3.19 -13.39
C TYR A 108 19.10 1.90 -14.15
N ALA A 109 19.29 1.97 -15.47
CA ALA A 109 19.67 0.82 -16.31
C ALA A 109 21.10 0.33 -16.03
N GLU A 110 21.99 1.24 -15.62
CA GLU A 110 23.37 0.95 -15.25
C GLU A 110 23.67 1.52 -13.85
N PRO A 111 24.72 1.06 -13.15
CA PRO A 111 25.06 1.56 -11.81
C PRO A 111 25.67 2.98 -11.85
N SER A 112 24.92 3.89 -12.44
CA SER A 112 25.29 5.29 -12.65
C SER A 112 24.05 6.18 -12.68
N PRO A 113 24.03 7.33 -11.98
CA PRO A 113 22.93 8.30 -12.04
C PRO A 113 22.84 9.04 -13.38
N ARG A 114 23.80 8.81 -14.28
CA ARG A 114 23.82 9.37 -15.64
C ARG A 114 23.24 8.40 -16.68
N SER A 115 22.91 7.19 -16.28
CA SER A 115 22.34 6.20 -17.19
C SER A 115 20.83 6.43 -17.37
N ALA A 116 20.23 5.74 -18.35
CA ALA A 116 18.80 5.78 -18.57
C ALA A 116 18.01 5.29 -17.33
N THR A 117 16.85 5.88 -17.11
CA THR A 117 15.91 5.47 -16.07
C THR A 117 15.16 4.21 -16.52
N VAL A 118 15.06 3.22 -15.64
CA VAL A 118 14.21 2.03 -15.81
C VAL A 118 12.82 2.27 -15.20
N SER A 119 12.79 2.86 -14.01
CA SER A 119 11.56 3.21 -13.29
C SER A 119 11.86 4.26 -12.24
N ASP A 120 10.86 5.01 -11.82
CA ASP A 120 10.87 5.67 -10.53
C ASP A 120 10.47 4.69 -9.43
N VAL A 121 10.65 5.08 -8.17
CA VAL A 121 10.23 4.33 -6.97
C VAL A 121 9.78 5.28 -5.87
N VAL A 122 8.96 4.76 -4.97
CA VAL A 122 8.47 5.48 -3.78
C VAL A 122 8.70 4.66 -2.51
N ALA A 123 8.57 5.29 -1.34
CA ALA A 123 8.68 4.62 -0.05
C ALA A 123 7.69 3.44 0.05
N GLY A 124 8.18 2.28 0.45
CA GLY A 124 7.40 1.04 0.55
C GLY A 124 7.49 0.13 -0.67
N ASP A 125 8.02 0.60 -1.80
CA ASP A 125 8.29 -0.25 -2.97
C ASP A 125 9.25 -1.38 -2.62
N ARG A 126 9.05 -2.57 -3.21
CA ARG A 126 9.81 -3.78 -2.96
C ARG A 126 10.30 -4.39 -4.26
N LEU A 127 11.59 -4.61 -4.37
CA LEU A 127 12.26 -5.18 -5.54
C LEU A 127 13.09 -6.40 -5.13
N LYS A 128 13.25 -7.39 -5.99
CA LYS A 128 14.17 -8.51 -5.71
C LYS A 128 15.59 -7.98 -5.51
N ASP A 129 16.27 -8.46 -4.47
CA ASP A 129 17.71 -8.21 -4.27
C ASP A 129 18.51 -9.16 -5.16
N LEU A 130 19.16 -8.65 -6.16
CA LEU A 130 20.06 -9.38 -7.08
C LEU A 130 21.55 -9.12 -6.77
N GLY A 131 21.85 -8.57 -5.57
CA GLY A 131 23.20 -8.25 -5.13
C GLY A 131 23.58 -6.79 -5.32
N ARG A 132 24.87 -6.50 -5.40
CA ARG A 132 25.39 -5.12 -5.38
C ARG A 132 26.43 -4.86 -6.47
N LYS A 133 26.48 -3.59 -6.94
CA LYS A 133 27.56 -3.07 -7.76
C LYS A 133 27.96 -1.68 -7.24
N GLY A 134 29.07 -1.62 -6.49
CA GLY A 134 29.54 -0.40 -5.83
C GLY A 134 28.50 0.15 -4.83
N ARG A 135 28.05 1.37 -5.06
CA ARG A 135 27.05 2.03 -4.20
C ARG A 135 25.60 1.70 -4.58
N PHE A 136 25.36 0.82 -5.55
CA PHE A 136 24.04 0.48 -6.03
C PHE A 136 23.64 -0.95 -5.62
N HIS A 137 22.39 -1.14 -5.22
CA HIS A 137 21.72 -2.42 -5.26
C HIS A 137 21.39 -2.76 -6.71
N ARG A 138 21.69 -3.97 -7.16
CA ARG A 138 21.13 -4.52 -8.39
C ARG A 138 19.79 -5.11 -8.04
N VAL A 139 18.73 -4.65 -8.68
CA VAL A 139 17.34 -4.99 -8.32
C VAL A 139 16.60 -5.58 -9.49
N GLY A 140 15.67 -6.51 -9.21
CA GLY A 140 14.80 -7.14 -10.20
C GLY A 140 13.34 -6.78 -9.99
N PHE A 141 12.66 -6.45 -11.06
CA PHE A 141 11.22 -6.19 -11.12
C PHE A 141 10.42 -7.49 -11.29
N PRO A 142 9.10 -7.50 -10.99
CA PRO A 142 8.25 -8.67 -11.19
C PRO A 142 8.22 -9.14 -12.65
N ASP A 143 8.24 -8.23 -13.61
CA ASP A 143 8.22 -8.47 -15.05
C ASP A 143 9.58 -8.90 -15.66
N GLY A 144 10.59 -9.08 -14.81
CA GLY A 144 11.93 -9.50 -15.22
C GLY A 144 12.89 -8.36 -15.59
N ARG A 145 12.43 -7.09 -15.66
CA ARG A 145 13.35 -5.95 -15.78
C ARG A 145 14.38 -5.98 -14.65
N VAL A 146 15.57 -5.50 -14.95
CA VAL A 146 16.67 -5.37 -13.98
C VAL A 146 17.17 -3.93 -14.00
N GLY A 147 17.55 -3.42 -12.83
CA GLY A 147 18.11 -2.08 -12.73
C GLY A 147 18.97 -1.90 -11.49
N TYR A 148 19.36 -0.66 -11.23
CA TYR A 148 20.27 -0.27 -10.17
C TYR A 148 19.68 0.86 -9.34
N LEU A 149 19.44 0.60 -8.05
CA LEU A 149 18.95 1.55 -7.05
C LEU A 149 20.11 2.02 -6.18
N ASP A 150 20.30 3.33 -6.01
CA ASP A 150 21.30 3.84 -5.07
C ASP A 150 20.97 3.35 -3.64
N LYS A 151 21.97 2.78 -2.95
CA LYS A 151 21.81 2.23 -1.58
C LYS A 151 21.31 3.23 -0.54
N LYS A 152 21.34 4.53 -0.84
CA LYS A 152 20.77 5.57 0.01
C LYS A 152 19.23 5.62 -0.05
N LEU A 153 18.64 5.02 -1.08
CA LEU A 153 17.19 5.06 -1.33
C LEU A 153 16.45 3.85 -0.79
N GLY A 154 17.16 2.79 -0.43
CA GLY A 154 16.57 1.55 0.08
C GLY A 154 17.60 0.65 0.71
N GLN A 155 17.14 -0.40 1.35
CA GLN A 155 18.00 -1.35 2.06
C GLN A 155 17.42 -2.77 1.98
N PRO A 156 18.27 -3.81 2.20
CA PRO A 156 17.77 -5.19 2.30
C PRO A 156 16.64 -5.30 3.33
N GLU A 157 15.60 -6.02 3.00
CA GLU A 157 14.41 -6.14 3.84
C GLU A 157 14.72 -6.65 5.26
N ALA A 158 15.63 -7.60 5.40
CA ALA A 158 16.05 -8.09 6.71
C ALA A 158 16.72 -6.99 7.56
N VAL A 159 17.49 -6.09 6.93
CA VAL A 159 18.10 -4.93 7.60
C VAL A 159 17.03 -3.91 7.98
N TRP A 160 16.11 -3.62 7.05
CA TRP A 160 15.00 -2.71 7.29
C TRP A 160 14.13 -3.19 8.47
N ARG A 161 13.74 -4.48 8.49
CA ARG A 161 12.96 -5.05 9.60
C ARG A 161 13.70 -4.97 10.95
N ALA A 162 15.00 -5.27 10.96
CA ALA A 162 15.79 -5.20 12.19
C ALA A 162 15.97 -3.76 12.72
N SER A 163 15.77 -2.75 11.87
CA SER A 163 15.90 -1.33 12.19
C SER A 163 14.54 -0.62 12.35
N LEU A 164 13.42 -1.35 12.21
CA LEU A 164 12.09 -0.76 12.35
C LEU A 164 11.89 -0.20 13.76
N ASP A 165 11.42 1.04 13.80
CA ASP A 165 10.94 1.69 14.99
C ASP A 165 9.45 1.98 14.83
N GLN A 166 8.61 1.23 15.56
CA GLN A 166 7.16 1.38 15.59
C GLN A 166 6.70 2.24 16.79
N SER A 167 7.61 2.99 17.39
CA SER A 167 7.24 3.96 18.43
C SER A 167 6.35 5.07 17.86
N VAL A 168 5.55 5.66 18.73
CA VAL A 168 4.73 6.82 18.40
C VAL A 168 5.57 7.95 17.81
N ASP A 169 6.73 8.23 18.44
CA ASP A 169 7.62 9.32 18.01
C ASP A 169 8.16 9.10 16.60
N ALA A 170 8.59 7.88 16.27
CA ALA A 170 9.10 7.56 14.93
C ALA A 170 7.99 7.66 13.84
N ILE A 171 6.77 7.19 14.15
CA ILE A 171 5.62 7.27 13.26
C ILE A 171 5.22 8.73 13.02
N LEU A 172 5.10 9.53 14.07
CA LEU A 172 4.75 10.94 13.95
C LEU A 172 5.87 11.76 13.28
N ALA A 173 7.14 11.43 13.52
CA ALA A 173 8.25 12.02 12.77
C ALA A 173 8.12 11.76 11.26
N SER A 174 7.80 10.52 10.87
CA SER A 174 7.54 10.18 9.46
C SER A 174 6.34 10.95 8.89
N ALA A 175 5.24 11.08 9.64
CA ALA A 175 4.08 11.87 9.25
C ALA A 175 4.44 13.34 8.98
N LEU A 176 5.24 13.93 9.86
CA LEU A 176 5.67 15.33 9.76
C LEU A 176 6.59 15.59 8.55
N THR A 177 7.37 14.60 8.08
CA THR A 177 8.18 14.75 6.85
C THR A 177 7.34 14.96 5.59
N MET A 178 6.06 14.59 5.63
CA MET A 178 5.14 14.74 4.51
C MET A 178 4.32 16.03 4.57
N ASN A 179 4.54 16.90 5.56
CA ASN A 179 3.84 18.18 5.65
C ASN A 179 4.03 19.00 4.35
N GLY A 180 2.95 19.51 3.76
CA GLY A 180 2.94 20.20 2.48
C GLY A 180 2.77 19.30 1.24
N PHE A 181 2.73 17.97 1.38
CA PHE A 181 2.53 17.08 0.23
C PHE A 181 1.10 17.22 -0.33
N PRO A 182 0.93 17.06 -1.66
CA PRO A 182 -0.35 17.30 -2.30
C PRO A 182 -1.40 16.26 -1.92
N TYR A 183 -2.66 16.72 -1.84
CA TYR A 183 -3.80 15.82 -1.77
C TYR A 183 -4.07 15.19 -3.14
N LEU A 184 -4.29 13.89 -3.15
CA LEU A 184 -4.79 13.15 -4.30
C LEU A 184 -5.89 12.19 -3.84
N TRP A 185 -7.11 12.33 -4.38
CA TRP A 185 -8.18 11.37 -4.10
C TRP A 185 -7.73 9.94 -4.40
N ALA A 186 -7.99 9.03 -3.47
CA ALA A 186 -7.56 7.63 -3.51
C ALA A 186 -6.04 7.40 -3.57
N GLY A 187 -5.21 8.43 -3.45
CA GLY A 187 -3.75 8.33 -3.42
C GLY A 187 -3.22 7.73 -2.12
N MET A 188 -2.10 6.99 -2.20
CA MET A 188 -1.43 6.32 -1.08
C MET A 188 0.09 6.35 -1.23
N SER A 189 0.65 7.40 -1.79
CA SER A 189 2.10 7.49 -2.00
C SER A 189 2.58 8.92 -1.84
N PRO A 190 3.89 9.16 -1.70
CA PRO A 190 4.46 10.51 -1.70
C PRO A 190 4.14 11.35 -2.94
N LYS A 191 3.62 10.77 -4.03
CA LYS A 191 3.17 11.50 -5.22
C LYS A 191 1.82 12.23 -5.01
N GLY A 192 1.11 11.89 -3.96
CA GLY A 192 -0.17 12.46 -3.55
C GLY A 192 -0.97 11.43 -2.76
N MET A 193 -1.68 11.88 -1.74
CA MET A 193 -2.42 10.99 -0.85
C MET A 193 -3.67 11.67 -0.31
N ASP A 194 -4.77 10.90 -0.18
CA ASP A 194 -5.94 11.36 0.57
C ASP A 194 -5.74 11.17 2.08
N CYS A 195 -6.75 11.46 2.89
CA CYS A 195 -6.63 11.41 4.34
C CYS A 195 -6.27 10.03 4.89
N SER A 196 -6.96 8.99 4.48
CA SER A 196 -6.70 7.61 4.91
C SER A 196 -5.49 7.01 4.22
N GLY A 197 -5.20 7.40 2.99
CA GLY A 197 -3.98 7.06 2.27
C GLY A 197 -2.72 7.65 2.91
N PHE A 198 -2.79 8.87 3.45
CA PHE A 198 -1.72 9.48 4.25
C PHE A 198 -1.43 8.64 5.50
N VAL A 199 -2.47 8.31 6.29
CA VAL A 199 -2.32 7.44 7.47
C VAL A 199 -1.70 6.10 7.08
N ARG A 200 -2.23 5.48 6.03
CA ARG A 200 -1.73 4.19 5.54
C ARG A 200 -0.28 4.25 5.06
N THR A 201 0.09 5.29 4.31
CA THR A 201 1.47 5.49 3.82
C THR A 201 2.46 5.62 4.98
N VAL A 202 2.14 6.45 5.97
CA VAL A 202 2.97 6.62 7.17
C VAL A 202 3.13 5.30 7.91
N LEU A 203 2.03 4.60 8.20
CA LEU A 203 2.06 3.31 8.92
C LEU A 203 2.82 2.23 8.13
N PHE A 204 2.66 2.18 6.81
CA PHE A 204 3.35 1.20 5.97
C PHE A 204 4.87 1.40 5.92
N MET A 205 5.37 2.64 6.08
CA MET A 205 6.81 2.90 6.24
C MET A 205 7.37 2.27 7.52
N HIS A 206 6.51 1.94 8.49
CA HIS A 206 6.82 1.24 9.74
C HIS A 206 6.34 -0.21 9.74
N ASP A 207 6.11 -0.82 8.55
CA ASP A 207 5.60 -2.19 8.39
C ASP A 207 4.24 -2.44 9.04
N ILE A 208 3.34 -1.47 9.00
CA ILE A 208 1.98 -1.61 9.54
C ILE A 208 0.98 -1.47 8.40
N ILE A 209 0.22 -2.52 8.15
CA ILE A 209 -0.88 -2.57 7.19
C ILE A 209 -2.18 -2.29 7.95
N ILE A 210 -2.93 -1.29 7.48
CA ILE A 210 -4.25 -0.89 8.01
C ILE A 210 -5.24 -0.82 6.83
N PRO A 211 -6.56 -0.97 7.03
CA PRO A 211 -7.55 -0.84 5.98
C PRO A 211 -7.42 0.46 5.19
N ARG A 212 -7.81 0.42 3.89
CA ARG A 212 -7.64 1.55 2.96
C ARG A 212 -8.41 2.81 3.36
N ASP A 213 -9.69 2.67 3.71
CA ASP A 213 -10.58 3.82 3.90
C ASP A 213 -10.73 4.22 5.36
N ALA A 214 -10.97 5.52 5.60
CA ALA A 214 -11.15 6.07 6.95
C ALA A 214 -12.26 5.38 7.75
N GLY A 215 -13.35 4.97 7.09
CA GLY A 215 -14.44 4.23 7.72
C GLY A 215 -14.00 2.88 8.30
N PRO A 216 -13.42 1.96 7.49
CA PRO A 216 -12.76 0.76 7.98
C PRO A 216 -11.66 1.01 9.02
N GLN A 217 -10.77 2.00 8.81
CA GLN A 217 -9.72 2.37 9.79
C GLN A 217 -10.33 2.71 11.16
N SER A 218 -11.48 3.37 11.20
CA SER A 218 -12.14 3.75 12.44
C SER A 218 -12.70 2.57 13.26
N ARG A 219 -12.65 1.37 12.70
CA ARG A 219 -13.06 0.12 13.40
C ARG A 219 -11.88 -0.67 13.95
N THR A 220 -10.66 -0.22 13.70
CA THR A 220 -9.44 -0.84 14.23
C THR A 220 -8.97 -0.15 15.51
N GLY A 221 -8.32 -0.92 16.39
CA GLY A 221 -7.79 -0.41 17.65
C GLY A 221 -8.85 -0.18 18.73
N GLU A 222 -8.43 0.45 19.81
CA GLU A 222 -9.28 0.85 20.92
C GLU A 222 -9.92 2.22 20.65
N ARG A 223 -11.24 2.31 20.77
CA ARG A 223 -11.97 3.57 20.56
C ARG A 223 -11.83 4.50 21.77
N ILE A 224 -11.47 5.74 21.51
CA ILE A 224 -11.30 6.83 22.47
C ILE A 224 -12.40 7.87 22.22
N PHE A 225 -13.18 8.18 23.25
CA PHE A 225 -14.23 9.19 23.18
C PHE A 225 -13.73 10.47 23.87
N GLY A 226 -14.13 11.62 23.35
CA GLY A 226 -13.65 12.90 23.86
C GLY A 226 -12.25 13.25 23.37
N THR A 227 -11.78 14.42 23.70
CA THR A 227 -10.45 14.92 23.33
C THR A 227 -9.45 14.91 24.50
N GLU A 228 -9.94 14.74 25.71
CA GLU A 228 -9.19 14.75 26.98
C GLU A 228 -8.31 13.49 27.15
N ASP A 229 -8.72 12.35 26.58
CA ASP A 229 -7.99 11.08 26.66
C ASP A 229 -7.08 10.80 25.44
N LEU A 230 -7.01 11.75 24.49
CA LEU A 230 -6.16 11.63 23.32
C LEU A 230 -4.68 11.58 23.69
N ARG A 231 -3.96 10.68 23.02
CA ARG A 231 -2.50 10.56 23.12
C ARG A 231 -1.85 10.69 21.74
N PRO A 232 -0.64 11.24 21.65
CA PRO A 232 0.10 11.25 20.39
C PRO A 232 0.09 9.87 19.73
N GLY A 233 -0.12 9.83 18.40
CA GLY A 233 -0.26 8.59 17.62
C GLY A 233 -1.68 8.02 17.51
N ASP A 234 -2.66 8.52 18.29
CA ASP A 234 -4.06 8.15 18.07
C ASP A 234 -4.55 8.65 16.71
N LEU A 235 -5.37 7.85 16.03
CA LEU A 235 -6.05 8.26 14.81
C LEU A 235 -7.33 9.02 15.17
N VAL A 236 -7.42 10.28 14.77
CA VAL A 236 -8.60 11.13 15.01
C VAL A 236 -9.53 11.08 13.81
N PHE A 237 -10.81 10.81 14.04
CA PHE A 237 -11.82 10.63 13.00
C PHE A 237 -12.84 11.74 13.01
N PHE A 238 -13.15 12.19 11.78
CA PHE A 238 -14.09 13.28 11.54
C PHE A 238 -15.19 12.83 10.58
N GLY A 239 -16.37 13.44 10.72
CA GLY A 239 -17.50 13.08 9.87
C GLY A 239 -18.79 13.72 10.35
N ARG A 240 -19.88 12.99 10.24
CA ARG A 240 -21.20 13.42 10.71
C ARG A 240 -21.82 12.35 11.60
N LYS A 241 -22.70 12.76 12.50
CA LYS A 241 -23.61 11.87 13.22
C LYS A 241 -24.99 11.95 12.57
N ASP A 242 -25.58 10.79 12.27
CA ASP A 242 -26.97 10.68 11.87
C ASP A 242 -27.69 9.67 12.75
N ALA A 243 -28.97 9.36 12.46
CA ALA A 243 -29.76 8.42 13.24
C ALA A 243 -29.19 6.99 13.28
N ALA A 244 -28.38 6.61 12.27
CA ALA A 244 -27.71 5.32 12.20
C ALA A 244 -26.34 5.31 12.93
N GLY A 245 -25.91 6.45 13.46
CA GLY A 245 -24.66 6.60 14.19
C GLY A 245 -23.60 7.42 13.47
N PRO A 246 -22.31 7.33 13.91
CA PRO A 246 -21.24 8.11 13.32
C PRO A 246 -20.88 7.61 11.92
N LYS A 247 -20.86 8.52 10.94
CA LYS A 247 -20.42 8.30 9.56
C LYS A 247 -19.08 8.99 9.34
N VAL A 248 -18.00 8.21 9.47
CA VAL A 248 -16.63 8.67 9.26
C VAL A 248 -16.39 9.00 7.80
N SER A 249 -15.72 10.12 7.54
CA SER A 249 -15.34 10.56 6.19
C SER A 249 -13.95 11.19 6.12
N HIS A 250 -13.23 11.32 7.27
CA HIS A 250 -11.90 11.88 7.31
C HIS A 250 -11.12 11.36 8.53
N VAL A 251 -9.78 11.37 8.42
CA VAL A 251 -8.87 10.86 9.44
C VAL A 251 -7.55 11.64 9.44
N GLY A 252 -6.88 11.70 10.59
CA GLY A 252 -5.52 12.19 10.76
C GLY A 252 -4.86 11.55 11.97
N PHE A 253 -3.56 11.86 12.20
CA PHE A 253 -2.84 11.51 13.41
C PHE A 253 -2.92 12.64 14.43
N TYR A 254 -3.21 12.31 15.68
CA TYR A 254 -3.06 13.24 16.78
C TYR A 254 -1.59 13.40 17.17
N LEU A 255 -1.14 14.65 17.26
CA LEU A 255 0.26 15.00 17.55
C LEU A 255 0.50 15.31 19.04
N GLY A 256 -0.55 15.50 19.80
CA GLY A 256 -0.49 16.07 21.16
C GLY A 256 -0.89 17.54 21.18
N ASP A 257 -1.09 18.08 22.35
CA ASP A 257 -1.38 19.51 22.60
C ASP A 257 -2.52 20.09 21.75
N GLY A 258 -3.56 19.29 21.49
CA GLY A 258 -4.69 19.68 20.66
C GLY A 258 -4.43 19.68 19.15
N LYS A 259 -3.23 19.33 18.69
CA LYS A 259 -2.85 19.34 17.29
C LYS A 259 -2.99 17.97 16.62
N PHE A 260 -3.28 17.98 15.33
CA PHE A 260 -3.34 16.78 14.50
C PHE A 260 -2.78 17.07 13.11
N ILE A 261 -2.23 16.03 12.44
CA ILE A 261 -1.77 16.12 11.04
C ILE A 261 -2.64 15.27 10.15
N HIS A 262 -3.08 15.83 9.03
CA HIS A 262 -4.00 15.18 8.10
C HIS A 262 -3.79 15.65 6.67
N SER A 263 -4.34 14.91 5.68
CA SER A 263 -4.33 15.33 4.29
C SER A 263 -5.71 15.86 3.88
N LEU A 264 -5.80 17.15 3.62
CA LEU A 264 -6.99 17.85 3.10
C LEU A 264 -6.56 19.07 2.28
N GLY A 265 -6.66 18.97 0.94
CA GLY A 265 -6.02 19.88 0.00
C GLY A 265 -4.52 19.65 -0.13
N LEU A 266 -3.85 19.56 1.01
CA LEU A 266 -2.46 19.12 1.20
C LEU A 266 -2.33 18.49 2.57
N VAL A 267 -1.20 17.82 2.84
CA VAL A 267 -0.85 17.37 4.20
C VAL A 267 -0.50 18.60 5.03
N LYS A 268 -1.19 18.78 6.16
CA LYS A 268 -1.05 19.96 7.02
C LYS A 268 -1.38 19.62 8.48
N ILE A 269 -0.92 20.49 9.38
CA ILE A 269 -1.30 20.47 10.79
C ILE A 269 -2.59 21.27 10.95
N GLY A 270 -3.53 20.72 11.71
CA GLY A 270 -4.71 21.39 12.26
C GLY A 270 -4.69 21.37 13.78
N SER A 271 -5.51 22.18 14.41
CA SER A 271 -5.68 22.21 15.87
C SER A 271 -7.16 22.21 16.28
N PHE A 272 -7.45 21.53 17.40
CA PHE A 272 -8.75 21.61 18.07
C PHE A 272 -8.91 22.89 18.91
N ARG A 273 -7.81 23.62 19.18
CA ARG A 273 -7.79 24.78 20.06
C ARG A 273 -8.04 26.06 19.27
N PRO A 274 -9.09 26.87 19.60
CA PRO A 274 -9.38 28.10 18.90
C PRO A 274 -8.29 29.17 18.96
N GLU A 275 -7.44 29.11 19.99
CA GLU A 275 -6.31 30.03 20.21
C GLU A 275 -5.09 29.75 19.34
N ASP A 276 -4.99 28.53 18.77
CA ASP A 276 -3.87 28.14 17.94
C ASP A 276 -3.95 28.74 16.53
N PRO A 277 -2.83 29.17 15.93
CA PRO A 277 -2.81 29.66 14.54
C PRO A 277 -3.32 28.63 13.51
N GLU A 278 -3.15 27.33 13.81
CA GLU A 278 -3.57 26.22 12.97
C GLU A 278 -5.00 25.73 13.30
N TYR A 279 -5.80 26.51 14.02
CA TYR A 279 -7.17 26.10 14.37
C TYR A 279 -7.98 25.69 13.16
N ASP A 280 -8.45 24.43 13.16
CA ASP A 280 -9.29 23.87 12.12
C ASP A 280 -10.75 23.78 12.60
N ALA A 281 -11.46 24.89 12.51
CA ALA A 281 -12.86 24.97 12.93
C ALA A 281 -13.76 23.95 12.20
N TYR A 282 -13.47 23.69 10.90
CA TYR A 282 -14.24 22.75 10.10
C TYR A 282 -14.14 21.33 10.63
N ASN A 283 -12.93 20.83 10.88
CA ASN A 283 -12.73 19.48 11.39
C ASN A 283 -13.05 19.41 12.90
N THR A 284 -12.77 20.44 13.69
CA THR A 284 -13.15 20.47 15.10
C THR A 284 -14.66 20.29 15.28
N GLY A 285 -15.48 20.97 14.47
CA GLY A 285 -16.95 20.84 14.50
C GLY A 285 -17.46 19.47 14.02
N ARG A 286 -16.61 18.65 13.40
CA ARG A 286 -16.94 17.32 12.86
C ARG A 286 -16.24 16.17 13.59
N TYR A 287 -15.49 16.44 14.65
CA TYR A 287 -14.82 15.39 15.42
C TYR A 287 -15.84 14.38 15.95
N LEU A 288 -15.55 13.11 15.78
CA LEU A 288 -16.41 12.00 16.17
C LEU A 288 -15.85 11.24 17.38
N PHE A 289 -14.64 10.75 17.24
CA PHE A 289 -13.88 9.95 18.20
C PHE A 289 -12.47 9.70 17.65
N ALA A 290 -11.63 9.06 18.44
CA ALA A 290 -10.33 8.57 17.98
C ALA A 290 -10.19 7.06 18.15
N SER A 291 -9.11 6.50 17.62
CA SER A 291 -8.73 5.10 17.79
C SER A 291 -7.24 4.96 18.06
N ARG A 292 -6.89 4.19 19.08
CA ARG A 292 -5.52 3.82 19.45
C ARG A 292 -5.18 2.49 18.81
N VAL A 293 -4.42 2.50 17.70
CA VAL A 293 -4.19 1.31 16.85
C VAL A 293 -2.91 0.56 17.18
N LEU A 294 -1.85 1.24 17.58
CA LEU A 294 -0.51 0.65 17.71
C LEU A 294 -0.42 -0.56 18.67
N PRO A 295 -1.11 -0.61 19.82
CA PRO A 295 -1.10 -1.78 20.69
C PRO A 295 -1.74 -3.04 20.10
N PHE A 296 -2.47 -2.92 18.98
CA PHE A 296 -3.28 -3.98 18.37
C PHE A 296 -2.67 -4.54 17.07
N ILE A 297 -1.50 -4.07 16.67
CA ILE A 297 -0.76 -4.62 15.52
C ILE A 297 -0.54 -6.11 15.72
N ASP A 298 -0.81 -6.93 14.69
CA ASP A 298 -0.76 -8.40 14.66
C ASP A 298 -1.65 -9.11 15.70
N LYS A 299 -2.60 -8.36 16.31
CA LYS A 299 -3.53 -8.88 17.32
C LYS A 299 -5.00 -8.67 16.95
N GLN A 300 -5.28 -7.83 15.98
CA GLN A 300 -6.62 -7.53 15.50
C GLN A 300 -6.67 -7.68 13.98
N GLU A 301 -7.76 -8.23 13.48
CA GLU A 301 -8.04 -8.32 12.04
C GLU A 301 -7.94 -6.92 11.39
N GLY A 302 -7.26 -6.85 10.24
CA GLY A 302 -7.03 -5.60 9.51
C GLY A 302 -5.87 -4.76 10.03
N LEU A 303 -5.16 -5.18 11.10
CA LEU A 303 -3.93 -4.57 11.59
C LEU A 303 -2.81 -5.61 11.58
N ASN A 304 -2.02 -5.63 10.51
CA ASN A 304 -0.99 -6.63 10.29
C ASN A 304 0.36 -5.96 10.01
N THR A 305 1.44 -6.75 10.15
CA THR A 305 2.72 -6.49 9.48
C THR A 305 2.82 -7.31 8.20
N THR A 306 3.80 -7.03 7.34
CA THR A 306 4.07 -7.91 6.20
C THR A 306 4.54 -9.31 6.61
N MET A 307 4.91 -9.51 7.90
CA MET A 307 5.26 -10.82 8.46
C MET A 307 4.05 -11.70 8.75
N THR A 308 2.93 -11.09 9.10
CA THR A 308 1.70 -11.80 9.53
C THR A 308 0.60 -11.73 8.48
N ASN A 309 0.75 -10.85 7.49
CA ASN A 309 -0.23 -10.73 6.41
C ASN A 309 -0.04 -11.87 5.39
N PRO A 310 -1.10 -12.67 5.11
CA PRO A 310 -1.01 -13.86 4.25
C PRO A 310 -0.49 -13.57 2.85
N TYR A 311 -0.78 -12.41 2.28
CA TYR A 311 -0.30 -12.03 0.94
C TYR A 311 1.22 -11.99 0.80
N TYR A 312 1.95 -11.74 1.88
CA TYR A 312 3.42 -11.67 1.88
C TYR A 312 4.08 -12.95 2.40
N SER A 313 3.31 -13.84 3.04
CA SER A 313 3.82 -15.06 3.70
C SER A 313 3.46 -16.34 2.96
N GLU A 314 2.50 -16.28 2.04
CA GLU A 314 2.12 -17.39 1.16
C GLU A 314 3.15 -17.67 0.05
#